data_4b23e4c48b0fb31c7bf4376bbe9a16b8
#
_entry.id   4b23e4c48b0fb31c7bf4376bbe9a16b8
#
_cell.length_a   1.000
_cell.length_b   1.000
_cell.length_c   1.000
_cell.angle_alpha   90.00
_cell.angle_beta   90.00
_cell.angle_gamma   90.00
#
_symmetry.space_group_name_H-M   'P 1'
#
loop_
_entity.id
_entity.type
_entity.pdbx_description
1 polymer ?
#
loop_
_entity_poly.entity_id
_entity_poly.type
_entity_poly.pdbx_seq_one_letter_code
_entity_poly.pdbx_strand_id
1 'polypeptide(L)'
;QGSLSLGTSLNKLGYDHVFFVKLASGSVYADLISSGNEEIITRTINNILLDGPSLRTYRHAPNVGKRKSWAAADAVSRAIEISEISLLDDENYSGILKDSTWGFENIYFENATMHFGKTLDNWVINNVLFKVLYPAEFHGQSAVEAAVQLSNEFLPNKNVTKEIVIETHEPAIRIISNKEILNNASDRDHSLEYMVATALLLGDVTSDSYEESFHGFKEIEMLRKKITVVENPNFTETYYEFDKREIANSIYLNFEDGSKSEKITVRYPIGHPKRRDEAVPLIKEKFIKNTSNHFEPEHANKIWNAIIDLEMDDDFNKLINILIDG
;
A
#
# COMPACT_ATOMS: atom_id res chain seq x y z
N GLN A 1 0.53 11.62 -4.15
CA GLN A 1 -0.59 12.03 -3.29
C GLN A 1 -0.59 13.55 -3.23
N GLY A 2 -1.61 14.18 -3.83
CA GLY A 2 -1.77 15.63 -3.77
C GLY A 2 -1.98 16.08 -2.33
N SER A 3 -1.24 17.10 -1.90
CA SER A 3 -1.52 17.81 -0.65
C SER A 3 -2.51 18.92 -0.92
N LEU A 4 -3.41 19.15 0.01
CA LEU A 4 -4.32 20.27 -0.01
C LEU A 4 -3.76 21.41 0.86
N SER A 5 -4.16 22.62 0.60
CA SER A 5 -3.93 23.75 1.52
C SER A 5 -4.51 23.41 2.90
N LEU A 6 -4.13 24.12 3.95
CA LEU A 6 -4.58 23.89 5.32
C LEU A 6 -4.14 22.54 5.94
N GLY A 7 -3.11 21.89 5.39
CA GLY A 7 -2.56 20.65 5.96
C GLY A 7 -3.52 19.44 5.94
N THR A 8 -4.54 19.47 5.11
CA THR A 8 -5.47 18.36 4.93
C THR A 8 -5.07 17.49 3.74
N SER A 9 -5.78 16.38 3.55
CA SER A 9 -5.59 15.46 2.41
C SER A 9 -6.94 14.86 2.02
N LEU A 10 -7.05 14.38 0.77
CA LEU A 10 -8.23 13.70 0.26
C LEU A 10 -8.74 12.61 1.22
N ASN A 11 -7.83 11.83 1.78
CA ASN A 11 -8.16 10.76 2.72
C ASN A 11 -8.74 11.25 4.05
N LYS A 12 -8.29 12.39 4.57
CA LYS A 12 -8.84 13.00 5.79
C LYS A 12 -10.27 13.48 5.60
N LEU A 13 -10.61 13.89 4.38
CA LEU A 13 -11.95 14.30 3.99
C LEU A 13 -12.90 13.14 3.65
N GLY A 14 -12.44 11.89 3.79
CA GLY A 14 -13.26 10.70 3.58
C GLY A 14 -13.30 10.20 2.13
N TYR A 15 -12.53 10.77 1.23
CA TYR A 15 -12.45 10.35 -0.17
C TYR A 15 -11.30 9.37 -0.42
N ASP A 16 -11.49 8.49 -1.40
CA ASP A 16 -10.51 7.46 -1.74
C ASP A 16 -9.41 7.99 -2.66
N HIS A 17 -8.18 7.55 -2.39
CA HIS A 17 -7.00 7.88 -3.20
C HIS A 17 -7.04 7.30 -4.63
N VAL A 18 -7.92 6.34 -4.92
CA VAL A 18 -8.13 5.86 -6.30
C VAL A 18 -8.63 6.94 -7.26
N PHE A 19 -9.10 8.07 -6.74
CA PHE A 19 -9.33 9.26 -7.54
C PHE A 19 -8.06 9.71 -8.29
N PHE A 20 -6.90 9.70 -7.61
CA PHE A 20 -5.63 10.04 -8.28
C PHE A 20 -5.18 8.96 -9.27
N VAL A 21 -5.55 7.70 -9.04
CA VAL A 21 -5.34 6.63 -10.03
C VAL A 21 -6.17 6.92 -11.28
N LYS A 22 -7.47 7.27 -11.11
CA LYS A 22 -8.34 7.64 -12.23
C LYS A 22 -7.79 8.84 -13.01
N LEU A 23 -7.39 9.90 -12.32
CA LEU A 23 -6.85 11.11 -12.92
C LEU A 23 -5.56 10.84 -13.73
N ALA A 24 -4.60 10.14 -13.11
CA ALA A 24 -3.32 9.82 -13.75
C ALA A 24 -3.50 8.88 -14.96
N SER A 25 -4.29 7.81 -14.80
CA SER A 25 -4.53 6.85 -15.88
C SER A 25 -5.26 7.48 -17.06
N GLY A 26 -6.25 8.33 -16.80
CA GLY A 26 -6.97 9.04 -17.87
C GLY A 26 -6.08 10.03 -18.61
N SER A 27 -5.25 10.79 -17.89
CA SER A 27 -4.30 11.71 -18.52
C SER A 27 -3.31 10.99 -19.44
N VAL A 28 -2.72 9.89 -18.97
CA VAL A 28 -1.77 9.09 -19.76
C VAL A 28 -2.45 8.40 -20.95
N TYR A 29 -3.63 7.83 -20.74
CA TYR A 29 -4.34 7.16 -21.81
C TYR A 29 -4.83 8.15 -22.87
N ALA A 30 -5.35 9.33 -22.48
CA ALA A 30 -5.73 10.39 -23.41
C ALA A 30 -4.54 10.88 -24.24
N ASP A 31 -3.36 11.04 -23.60
CA ASP A 31 -2.11 11.38 -24.30
C ASP A 31 -1.78 10.34 -25.39
N LEU A 32 -1.81 9.06 -25.03
CA LEU A 32 -1.52 7.95 -25.95
C LEU A 32 -2.48 7.90 -27.15
N ILE A 33 -3.81 7.94 -26.90
CA ILE A 33 -4.81 7.78 -27.99
C ILE A 33 -4.96 9.02 -28.85
N SER A 34 -4.58 10.20 -28.35
CA SER A 34 -4.68 11.47 -29.06
C SER A 34 -3.33 11.94 -29.65
N SER A 35 -2.25 11.16 -29.50
CA SER A 35 -0.89 11.53 -29.92
C SER A 35 -0.44 12.87 -29.33
N GLY A 36 -0.68 13.10 -28.05
CA GLY A 36 -0.27 14.29 -27.32
C GLY A 36 -1.16 15.51 -27.49
N ASN A 37 -2.41 15.37 -27.91
CA ASN A 37 -3.32 16.48 -28.07
C ASN A 37 -3.75 17.06 -26.71
N GLU A 38 -3.20 18.23 -26.36
CA GLU A 38 -3.43 18.90 -25.05
C GLU A 38 -4.92 19.23 -24.81
N GLU A 39 -5.70 19.51 -25.85
CA GLU A 39 -7.12 19.81 -25.70
C GLU A 39 -7.90 18.56 -25.26
N ILE A 40 -7.63 17.40 -25.86
CA ILE A 40 -8.25 16.13 -25.49
C ILE A 40 -7.83 15.70 -24.09
N ILE A 41 -6.54 15.86 -23.74
CA ILE A 41 -6.04 15.59 -22.40
C ILE A 41 -6.73 16.45 -21.36
N THR A 42 -6.85 17.76 -21.64
CA THR A 42 -7.55 18.71 -20.75
C THR A 42 -9.02 18.38 -20.58
N ARG A 43 -9.71 18.04 -21.67
CA ARG A 43 -11.10 17.59 -21.63
C ARG A 43 -11.29 16.33 -20.80
N THR A 44 -10.40 15.36 -20.97
CA THR A 44 -10.38 14.13 -20.16
C THR A 44 -10.22 14.45 -18.67
N ILE A 45 -9.28 15.31 -18.31
CA ILE A 45 -9.06 15.75 -16.92
C ILE A 45 -10.32 16.43 -16.37
N ASN A 46 -10.94 17.33 -17.14
CA ASN A 46 -12.17 18.01 -16.74
C ASN A 46 -13.33 17.02 -16.51
N ASN A 47 -13.52 16.07 -17.39
CA ASN A 47 -14.55 15.04 -17.24
C ASN A 47 -14.29 14.11 -16.03
N ILE A 48 -13.04 13.80 -15.72
CA ILE A 48 -12.67 13.05 -14.52
C ILE A 48 -12.95 13.83 -13.23
N LEU A 49 -12.71 15.14 -13.24
CA LEU A 49 -13.06 16.02 -12.13
C LEU A 49 -14.57 16.07 -11.91
N LEU A 50 -15.36 16.17 -12.99
CA LEU A 50 -16.83 16.13 -12.94
C LEU A 50 -17.38 14.80 -12.40
N ASP A 51 -16.73 13.68 -12.74
CA ASP A 51 -17.08 12.33 -12.24
C ASP A 51 -16.75 12.17 -10.74
N GLY A 52 -15.87 12.99 -10.20
CA GLY A 52 -15.56 13.10 -8.77
C GLY A 52 -14.83 11.91 -8.14
N PRO A 53 -14.50 12.01 -6.86
CA PRO A 53 -13.87 10.97 -6.08
C PRO A 53 -14.89 10.01 -5.46
N SER A 54 -14.53 8.73 -5.33
CA SER A 54 -15.29 7.76 -4.55
C SER A 54 -15.03 7.90 -3.05
N LEU A 55 -15.98 7.43 -2.22
CA LEU A 55 -15.83 7.37 -0.76
C LEU A 55 -14.88 6.23 -0.36
N ARG A 56 -14.14 6.42 0.74
CA ARG A 56 -13.19 5.43 1.25
C ARG A 56 -13.73 4.56 2.39
N THR A 57 -15.00 4.64 2.73
CA THR A 57 -15.63 3.88 3.84
C THR A 57 -15.32 2.38 3.79
N TYR A 58 -15.25 1.81 2.59
CA TYR A 58 -14.96 0.39 2.39
C TYR A 58 -13.52 -0.04 2.71
N ARG A 59 -12.64 0.90 3.10
CA ARG A 59 -11.26 0.61 3.51
C ARG A 59 -11.09 0.52 5.02
N HIS A 60 -12.16 0.73 5.77
CA HIS A 60 -12.14 0.74 7.23
C HIS A 60 -13.16 -0.24 7.79
N ALA A 61 -12.82 -0.84 8.94
CA ALA A 61 -13.77 -1.66 9.69
C ALA A 61 -15.04 -0.86 10.00
N PRO A 62 -16.24 -1.48 9.98
CA PRO A 62 -16.50 -2.89 9.69
C PRO A 62 -16.68 -3.23 8.19
N ASN A 63 -16.40 -2.28 7.27
CA ASN A 63 -16.76 -2.37 5.85
C ASN A 63 -15.61 -2.88 4.95
N VAL A 64 -14.49 -3.31 5.53
CA VAL A 64 -13.38 -3.84 4.72
C VAL A 64 -13.81 -5.08 3.97
N GLY A 65 -13.56 -5.11 2.66
CA GLY A 65 -14.01 -6.20 1.83
C GLY A 65 -13.37 -6.22 0.42
N LYS A 66 -13.90 -7.08 -0.43
CA LYS A 66 -13.36 -7.35 -1.79
C LYS A 66 -13.22 -6.12 -2.68
N ARG A 67 -14.03 -5.06 -2.48
CA ARG A 67 -13.90 -3.81 -3.25
C ARG A 67 -12.49 -3.23 -3.19
N LYS A 68 -11.79 -3.40 -2.07
CA LYS A 68 -10.42 -2.95 -1.89
C LYS A 68 -9.45 -3.54 -2.93
N SER A 69 -9.69 -4.78 -3.37
CA SER A 69 -8.84 -5.46 -4.34
C SER A 69 -9.06 -5.00 -5.78
N TRP A 70 -10.26 -4.49 -6.12
CA TRP A 70 -10.59 -4.10 -7.49
C TRP A 70 -10.84 -2.60 -7.70
N ALA A 71 -10.86 -1.78 -6.62
CA ALA A 71 -11.17 -0.36 -6.72
C ALA A 71 -10.21 0.45 -7.60
N ALA A 72 -8.92 0.09 -7.64
CA ALA A 72 -7.96 0.73 -8.54
C ALA A 72 -8.20 0.33 -9.99
N ALA A 73 -8.52 -0.95 -10.25
CA ALA A 73 -8.86 -1.42 -11.60
C ALA A 73 -10.13 -0.74 -12.13
N ASP A 74 -11.17 -0.61 -11.29
CA ASP A 74 -12.40 0.14 -11.60
C ASP A 74 -12.10 1.60 -11.96
N ALA A 75 -11.23 2.25 -11.19
CA ALA A 75 -10.80 3.62 -11.46
C ALA A 75 -10.08 3.76 -12.82
N VAL A 76 -9.22 2.79 -13.17
CA VAL A 76 -8.53 2.76 -14.48
C VAL A 76 -9.54 2.51 -15.62
N SER A 77 -10.46 1.54 -15.48
CA SER A 77 -11.50 1.26 -16.48
C SER A 77 -12.34 2.50 -16.74
N ARG A 78 -12.78 3.19 -15.68
CA ARG A 78 -13.54 4.43 -15.81
C ARG A 78 -12.73 5.55 -16.47
N ALA A 79 -11.43 5.65 -16.18
CA ALA A 79 -10.54 6.63 -16.79
C ALA A 79 -10.40 6.40 -18.30
N ILE A 80 -10.26 5.15 -18.74
CA ILE A 80 -10.20 4.76 -20.15
C ILE A 80 -11.50 5.17 -20.87
N GLU A 81 -12.65 4.78 -20.31
CA GLU A 81 -13.98 5.12 -20.86
C GLU A 81 -14.15 6.64 -21.01
N ILE A 82 -13.82 7.42 -19.99
CA ILE A 82 -13.88 8.89 -20.03
C ILE A 82 -12.94 9.46 -21.11
N SER A 83 -11.75 8.91 -21.27
CA SER A 83 -10.80 9.36 -22.29
C SER A 83 -11.33 9.10 -23.72
N GLU A 84 -11.92 7.93 -23.95
CA GLU A 84 -12.54 7.59 -25.25
C GLU A 84 -13.73 8.50 -25.57
N ILE A 85 -14.58 8.79 -24.58
CA ILE A 85 -15.67 9.76 -24.71
C ILE A 85 -15.10 11.14 -25.05
N SER A 86 -14.07 11.58 -24.34
CA SER A 86 -13.42 12.88 -24.56
C SER A 86 -12.73 13.01 -25.91
N LEU A 87 -12.37 11.90 -26.56
CA LEU A 87 -11.85 11.88 -27.94
C LEU A 87 -12.97 12.17 -28.97
N LEU A 88 -14.18 11.72 -28.68
CA LEU A 88 -15.33 11.82 -29.57
C LEU A 88 -16.16 13.10 -29.37
N ASP A 89 -16.10 13.65 -28.15
CA ASP A 89 -16.84 14.86 -27.76
C ASP A 89 -15.99 16.10 -28.02
N ASP A 90 -16.60 17.19 -28.46
CA ASP A 90 -15.96 18.49 -28.72
C ASP A 90 -16.29 19.54 -27.64
N GLU A 91 -17.13 19.21 -26.65
CA GLU A 91 -17.44 20.11 -25.54
C GLU A 91 -16.26 20.20 -24.55
N ASN A 92 -15.94 21.42 -24.14
CA ASN A 92 -14.92 21.69 -23.15
C ASN A 92 -15.50 22.57 -22.04
N TYR A 93 -15.47 22.06 -20.80
CA TYR A 93 -15.98 22.76 -19.64
C TYR A 93 -14.90 23.64 -19.03
N SER A 94 -15.24 24.89 -18.71
CA SER A 94 -14.32 25.83 -18.05
C SER A 94 -14.62 25.96 -16.55
N GLY A 95 -13.60 26.29 -15.77
CA GLY A 95 -13.76 26.57 -14.34
C GLY A 95 -13.96 25.35 -13.44
N ILE A 96 -13.94 24.13 -13.97
CA ILE A 96 -14.24 22.89 -13.23
C ILE A 96 -13.47 22.78 -11.92
N LEU A 97 -12.22 23.16 -11.92
CA LEU A 97 -11.37 23.03 -10.71
C LEU A 97 -11.71 24.12 -9.67
N LYS A 98 -11.91 25.38 -10.11
CA LYS A 98 -11.84 26.56 -9.23
C LYS A 98 -13.09 27.45 -9.23
N ASP A 99 -14.19 27.06 -9.89
CA ASP A 99 -15.43 27.82 -9.79
C ASP A 99 -15.86 27.93 -8.32
N SER A 100 -16.22 29.16 -7.91
CA SER A 100 -16.49 29.47 -6.50
C SER A 100 -17.76 28.82 -5.95
N THR A 101 -18.65 28.33 -6.80
CA THR A 101 -19.93 27.72 -6.42
C THR A 101 -19.95 26.22 -6.74
N TRP A 102 -19.54 25.86 -7.95
CA TRP A 102 -19.66 24.50 -8.49
C TRP A 102 -18.32 23.84 -8.78
N GLY A 103 -17.21 24.50 -8.49
CA GLY A 103 -15.88 23.99 -8.74
C GLY A 103 -15.52 22.83 -7.82
N PHE A 104 -14.68 21.93 -8.33
CA PHE A 104 -14.24 20.73 -7.65
C PHE A 104 -13.62 21.02 -6.27
N GLU A 105 -12.77 22.06 -6.16
CA GLU A 105 -12.15 22.46 -4.88
C GLU A 105 -13.19 22.95 -3.87
N ASN A 106 -14.21 23.70 -4.32
CA ASN A 106 -15.26 24.18 -3.45
C ASN A 106 -16.16 23.06 -2.93
N ILE A 107 -16.58 22.14 -3.80
CA ILE A 107 -17.51 21.07 -3.46
C ILE A 107 -16.85 19.97 -2.62
N TYR A 108 -15.64 19.57 -2.98
CA TYR A 108 -15.01 18.38 -2.35
C TYR A 108 -13.99 18.74 -1.27
N PHE A 109 -13.46 19.95 -1.23
CA PHE A 109 -12.35 20.30 -0.35
C PHE A 109 -12.62 21.50 0.56
N GLU A 110 -13.86 21.91 0.71
CA GLU A 110 -14.24 23.01 1.60
C GLU A 110 -13.38 24.28 1.36
N ASN A 111 -13.14 24.61 0.09
CA ASN A 111 -12.24 25.69 -0.36
C ASN A 111 -10.74 25.47 -0.11
N ALA A 112 -10.30 24.25 0.26
CA ALA A 112 -8.89 23.94 0.26
C ALA A 112 -8.38 23.79 -1.19
N THR A 113 -7.26 24.42 -1.51
CA THR A 113 -6.66 24.40 -2.85
C THR A 113 -5.75 23.19 -3.03
N MET A 114 -5.84 22.54 -4.18
CA MET A 114 -4.90 21.49 -4.57
C MET A 114 -3.54 22.09 -4.92
N HIS A 115 -2.49 21.58 -4.30
CA HIS A 115 -1.12 21.96 -4.60
C HIS A 115 -0.43 20.93 -5.48
N PHE A 116 -0.09 21.33 -6.69
CA PHE A 116 0.75 20.57 -7.64
C PHE A 116 2.21 21.04 -7.49
N GLY A 117 2.74 20.93 -6.28
CA GLY A 117 3.88 21.70 -5.81
C GLY A 117 5.27 21.21 -6.22
N LYS A 118 5.41 20.31 -7.21
CA LYS A 118 6.74 19.84 -7.67
C LYS A 118 6.78 19.73 -9.19
N THR A 119 7.96 19.99 -9.75
CA THR A 119 8.29 19.63 -11.12
C THR A 119 8.05 18.14 -11.33
N LEU A 120 7.50 17.77 -12.49
CA LEU A 120 7.39 16.38 -12.90
C LEU A 120 8.81 15.79 -13.01
N ASP A 121 9.05 14.71 -12.27
CA ASP A 121 10.33 14.03 -12.20
C ASP A 121 10.09 12.57 -11.77
N ASN A 122 11.11 11.75 -11.81
CA ASN A 122 11.11 10.33 -11.45
C ASN A 122 10.93 10.07 -9.94
N TRP A 123 10.57 11.06 -9.13
CA TRP A 123 10.56 10.92 -7.69
C TRP A 123 9.56 9.86 -7.16
N VAL A 124 8.50 9.53 -7.89
CA VAL A 124 7.59 8.45 -7.51
C VAL A 124 8.31 7.11 -7.57
N ILE A 125 8.98 6.82 -8.68
CA ILE A 125 9.78 5.60 -8.86
C ILE A 125 10.90 5.52 -7.82
N ASN A 126 11.58 6.64 -7.57
CA ASN A 126 12.67 6.71 -6.61
C ASN A 126 12.22 6.50 -5.16
N ASN A 127 10.97 6.81 -4.83
CA ASN A 127 10.43 6.73 -3.47
C ASN A 127 9.37 5.64 -3.27
N VAL A 128 9.04 4.86 -4.28
CA VAL A 128 8.07 3.76 -4.13
C VAL A 128 8.59 2.75 -3.12
N LEU A 129 7.67 2.28 -2.28
CA LEU A 129 7.95 1.26 -1.27
C LEU A 129 7.70 -0.12 -1.89
N PHE A 130 8.67 -1.04 -1.80
CA PHE A 130 8.51 -2.41 -2.27
C PHE A 130 7.96 -3.29 -1.16
N LYS A 131 6.89 -4.01 -1.41
CA LYS A 131 6.41 -5.06 -0.51
C LYS A 131 7.14 -6.35 -0.86
N VAL A 132 8.25 -6.61 -0.16
CA VAL A 132 9.20 -7.68 -0.53
C VAL A 132 8.87 -8.99 0.17
N LEU A 133 8.96 -9.05 1.50
CA LEU A 133 8.92 -10.31 2.25
C LEU A 133 7.48 -10.75 2.56
N TYR A 134 6.70 -9.88 3.19
CA TYR A 134 5.44 -10.29 3.81
C TYR A 134 4.22 -9.70 3.08
N PRO A 135 3.15 -10.48 2.85
CA PRO A 135 1.88 -9.98 2.33
C PRO A 135 1.07 -9.28 3.44
N ALA A 136 1.66 -8.26 4.07
CA ALA A 136 1.12 -7.50 5.18
C ALA A 136 0.92 -6.02 4.79
N GLU A 137 -0.02 -5.33 5.41
CA GLU A 137 -0.19 -3.89 5.22
C GLU A 137 1.10 -3.14 5.57
N PHE A 138 1.40 -2.05 4.84
CA PHE A 138 2.77 -1.52 4.82
C PHE A 138 3.24 -0.92 6.16
N HIS A 139 2.33 -0.32 6.94
CA HIS A 139 2.66 0.19 8.27
C HIS A 139 3.03 -0.92 9.27
N GLY A 140 2.59 -2.15 9.01
CA GLY A 140 2.91 -3.34 9.80
C GLY A 140 4.17 -4.10 9.36
N GLN A 141 4.78 -3.77 8.20
CA GLN A 141 5.92 -4.54 7.66
C GLN A 141 7.09 -4.65 8.63
N SER A 142 7.50 -3.54 9.24
CA SER A 142 8.61 -3.52 10.22
C SER A 142 8.23 -4.19 11.55
N ALA A 143 6.94 -4.18 11.93
CA ALA A 143 6.47 -4.94 13.08
C ALA A 143 6.52 -6.45 12.82
N VAL A 144 6.11 -6.88 11.63
CA VAL A 144 6.23 -8.30 11.22
C VAL A 144 7.70 -8.72 11.19
N GLU A 145 8.59 -7.91 10.62
CA GLU A 145 10.03 -8.18 10.60
C GLU A 145 10.61 -8.31 12.01
N ALA A 146 10.25 -7.40 12.94
CA ALA A 146 10.65 -7.48 14.33
C ALA A 146 10.09 -8.73 15.04
N ALA A 147 8.84 -9.09 14.76
CA ALA A 147 8.21 -10.29 15.33
C ALA A 147 8.86 -11.58 14.83
N VAL A 148 9.23 -11.67 13.56
CA VAL A 148 9.98 -12.81 13.00
C VAL A 148 11.32 -12.96 13.70
N GLN A 149 12.05 -11.87 13.93
CA GLN A 149 13.31 -11.91 14.68
C GLN A 149 13.11 -12.39 16.13
N LEU A 150 12.00 -12.01 16.76
CA LEU A 150 11.67 -12.37 18.14
C LEU A 150 11.04 -13.77 18.27
N SER A 151 10.61 -14.40 17.19
CA SER A 151 9.87 -15.69 17.22
C SER A 151 10.64 -16.81 17.90
N ASN A 152 11.96 -16.89 17.71
CA ASN A 152 12.81 -17.91 18.33
C ASN A 152 12.90 -17.76 19.87
N GLU A 153 12.78 -16.56 20.38
CA GLU A 153 12.70 -16.30 21.84
C GLU A 153 11.27 -16.52 22.34
N PHE A 154 10.27 -16.13 21.55
CA PHE A 154 8.87 -16.25 21.90
C PHE A 154 8.40 -17.71 22.02
N LEU A 155 8.71 -18.58 21.05
CA LEU A 155 8.16 -19.93 20.96
C LEU A 155 8.38 -20.78 22.21
N PRO A 156 9.60 -20.86 22.81
CA PRO A 156 9.80 -21.59 24.06
C PRO A 156 9.13 -20.92 25.26
N ASN A 157 8.90 -19.61 25.21
CA ASN A 157 8.36 -18.80 26.30
C ASN A 157 6.87 -18.45 26.13
N LYS A 158 6.18 -18.96 25.11
CA LYS A 158 4.80 -18.57 24.80
C LYS A 158 3.81 -18.75 25.95
N ASN A 159 4.01 -19.79 26.77
CA ASN A 159 3.13 -20.12 27.89
C ASN A 159 3.32 -19.19 29.09
N VAL A 160 4.51 -18.63 29.26
CA VAL A 160 4.86 -17.67 30.30
C VAL A 160 4.83 -16.21 29.83
N THR A 161 4.54 -15.99 28.56
CA THR A 161 4.33 -14.66 28.00
C THR A 161 2.96 -14.13 28.43
N LYS A 162 2.98 -13.12 29.28
CA LYS A 162 1.79 -12.44 29.80
C LYS A 162 1.22 -11.48 28.76
N GLU A 163 2.08 -10.67 28.15
CA GLU A 163 1.70 -9.60 27.23
C GLU A 163 2.77 -9.41 26.15
N ILE A 164 2.36 -9.04 24.97
CA ILE A 164 3.22 -8.63 23.85
C ILE A 164 2.96 -7.14 23.61
N VAL A 165 4.00 -6.32 23.63
CA VAL A 165 3.85 -4.88 23.42
C VAL A 165 4.43 -4.50 22.07
N ILE A 166 3.63 -3.80 21.28
CA ILE A 166 4.04 -3.17 20.02
C ILE A 166 4.08 -1.67 20.24
N GLU A 167 5.25 -1.05 20.12
CA GLU A 167 5.36 0.39 20.01
C GLU A 167 5.38 0.76 18.53
N THR A 168 4.52 1.70 18.11
CA THR A 168 4.37 2.08 16.71
C THR A 168 4.08 3.58 16.55
N HIS A 169 3.94 4.05 15.33
CA HIS A 169 3.59 5.43 14.97
C HIS A 169 2.04 5.61 14.85
N GLU A 170 1.55 6.83 15.07
CA GLU A 170 0.10 7.16 15.05
C GLU A 170 -0.61 6.64 13.79
N PRO A 171 -0.09 6.81 12.56
CA PRO A 171 -0.77 6.30 11.37
C PRO A 171 -1.02 4.79 11.38
N ALA A 172 -0.12 3.98 11.95
CA ALA A 172 -0.35 2.54 12.09
C ALA A 172 -1.50 2.25 13.04
N ILE A 173 -1.54 2.93 14.19
CA ILE A 173 -2.65 2.76 15.16
C ILE A 173 -3.98 3.06 14.50
N ARG A 174 -4.08 4.20 13.83
CA ARG A 174 -5.31 4.66 13.20
C ARG A 174 -5.78 3.79 12.02
N ILE A 175 -4.84 3.19 11.28
CA ILE A 175 -5.15 2.47 10.03
C ILE A 175 -5.28 0.98 10.26
N ILE A 176 -4.39 0.36 11.07
CA ILE A 176 -4.27 -1.09 11.17
C ILE A 176 -4.30 -1.67 12.59
N SER A 177 -4.37 -0.87 13.67
CA SER A 177 -4.62 -1.43 14.99
C SER A 177 -6.12 -1.70 15.16
N ASN A 178 -6.48 -2.98 15.25
CA ASN A 178 -7.87 -3.40 15.33
C ASN A 178 -8.03 -4.64 16.24
N LYS A 179 -8.67 -4.43 17.38
CA LYS A 179 -9.01 -5.49 18.36
C LYS A 179 -10.39 -6.12 18.14
N GLU A 180 -11.17 -5.60 17.19
CA GLU A 180 -12.51 -6.09 16.86
C GLU A 180 -12.46 -7.48 16.22
N ILE A 181 -13.63 -8.07 15.98
CA ILE A 181 -13.76 -9.34 15.28
C ILE A 181 -13.31 -9.15 13.83
N LEU A 182 -12.37 -9.99 13.38
CA LEU A 182 -11.86 -10.00 12.03
C LEU A 182 -12.65 -11.02 11.19
N ASN A 183 -13.51 -10.52 10.30
CA ASN A 183 -14.50 -11.35 9.60
C ASN A 183 -13.94 -12.04 8.34
N ASN A 184 -12.83 -11.57 7.80
CA ASN A 184 -12.28 -12.06 6.53
C ASN A 184 -10.76 -11.83 6.44
N ALA A 185 -10.11 -12.38 5.41
CA ALA A 185 -8.69 -12.24 5.16
C ALA A 185 -8.25 -10.77 5.01
N SER A 186 -9.11 -9.92 4.44
CA SER A 186 -8.81 -8.48 4.27
C SER A 186 -8.85 -7.70 5.59
N ASP A 187 -9.62 -8.14 6.58
CA ASP A 187 -9.56 -7.57 7.94
C ASP A 187 -8.26 -8.01 8.62
N ARG A 188 -7.84 -9.26 8.42
CA ARG A 188 -6.67 -9.85 9.06
C ARG A 188 -5.35 -9.27 8.53
N ASP A 189 -5.22 -9.04 7.24
CA ASP A 189 -4.04 -8.40 6.63
C ASP A 189 -3.91 -6.90 6.97
N HIS A 190 -4.95 -6.32 7.59
CA HIS A 190 -5.02 -4.96 8.10
C HIS A 190 -5.20 -4.90 9.63
N SER A 191 -4.87 -5.98 10.34
CA SER A 191 -4.75 -5.99 11.80
C SER A 191 -3.30 -6.19 12.20
N LEU A 192 -2.69 -5.15 12.78
CA LEU A 192 -1.32 -5.16 13.27
C LEU A 192 -1.11 -6.30 14.26
N GLU A 193 -2.10 -6.49 15.16
CA GLU A 193 -2.10 -7.52 16.18
C GLU A 193 -2.15 -8.94 15.57
N TYR A 194 -2.94 -9.13 14.51
CA TYR A 194 -3.02 -10.43 13.82
C TYR A 194 -1.72 -10.76 13.09
N MET A 195 -1.19 -9.79 12.34
CA MET A 195 0.06 -9.96 11.59
C MET A 195 1.24 -10.28 12.51
N VAL A 196 1.37 -9.57 13.65
CA VAL A 196 2.42 -9.81 14.64
C VAL A 196 2.23 -11.16 15.35
N ALA A 197 1.00 -11.51 15.73
CA ALA A 197 0.71 -12.83 16.32
C ALA A 197 1.10 -13.97 15.37
N THR A 198 0.79 -13.84 14.08
CA THR A 198 1.17 -14.78 13.03
C THR A 198 2.68 -14.92 12.94
N ALA A 199 3.40 -13.80 12.84
CA ALA A 199 4.85 -13.78 12.73
C ALA A 199 5.56 -14.40 13.94
N LEU A 200 5.08 -14.13 15.16
CA LEU A 200 5.62 -14.72 16.38
C LEU A 200 5.43 -16.25 16.45
N LEU A 201 4.26 -16.74 16.02
CA LEU A 201 3.94 -18.16 16.08
C LEU A 201 4.60 -18.98 14.98
N LEU A 202 4.72 -18.43 13.77
CA LEU A 202 5.15 -19.16 12.59
C LEU A 202 6.57 -18.83 12.13
N GLY A 203 7.14 -17.72 12.61
CA GLY A 203 8.40 -17.20 12.08
C GLY A 203 8.28 -16.63 10.66
N ASP A 204 7.05 -16.51 10.14
CA ASP A 204 6.74 -15.97 8.80
C ASP A 204 5.29 -15.49 8.75
N VAL A 205 4.95 -14.76 7.67
CA VAL A 205 3.57 -14.40 7.33
C VAL A 205 3.35 -14.70 5.85
N THR A 206 2.39 -15.57 5.56
CA THR A 206 2.01 -15.94 4.19
C THR A 206 0.56 -15.57 3.89
N SER A 207 0.17 -15.58 2.62
CA SER A 207 -1.24 -15.34 2.23
C SER A 207 -2.19 -16.32 2.90
N ASP A 208 -1.79 -17.57 3.02
CA ASP A 208 -2.61 -18.66 3.59
C ASP A 208 -2.87 -18.45 5.07
N SER A 209 -1.94 -17.79 5.80
CA SER A 209 -2.10 -17.52 7.23
C SER A 209 -3.26 -16.55 7.55
N TYR A 210 -3.79 -15.88 6.54
CA TYR A 210 -4.98 -15.01 6.67
C TYR A 210 -6.30 -15.74 6.46
N GLU A 211 -6.28 -16.98 5.95
CA GLU A 211 -7.48 -17.75 5.73
C GLU A 211 -8.00 -18.39 7.03
N GLU A 212 -9.31 -18.45 7.20
CA GLU A 212 -9.93 -19.07 8.38
C GLU A 212 -9.69 -20.58 8.46
N SER A 213 -9.48 -21.21 7.29
CA SER A 213 -9.15 -22.63 7.16
C SER A 213 -7.69 -22.95 7.54
N PHE A 214 -6.85 -21.93 7.77
CA PHE A 214 -5.45 -22.12 8.16
C PHE A 214 -5.36 -22.87 9.51
N HIS A 215 -4.53 -23.89 9.58
CA HIS A 215 -4.44 -24.78 10.74
C HIS A 215 -4.05 -24.07 12.05
N GLY A 216 -3.31 -22.95 11.98
CA GLY A 216 -2.89 -22.12 13.12
C GLY A 216 -3.88 -21.00 13.48
N PHE A 217 -5.00 -20.85 12.78
CA PHE A 217 -5.91 -19.72 12.92
C PHE A 217 -6.36 -19.47 14.36
N LYS A 218 -6.80 -20.50 15.08
CA LYS A 218 -7.28 -20.37 16.45
C LYS A 218 -6.19 -19.90 17.44
N GLU A 219 -4.98 -20.38 17.24
CA GLU A 219 -3.84 -20.02 18.10
C GLU A 219 -3.43 -18.56 17.85
N ILE A 220 -3.42 -18.13 16.59
CA ILE A 220 -3.19 -16.73 16.21
C ILE A 220 -4.25 -15.80 16.85
N GLU A 221 -5.54 -16.16 16.76
CA GLU A 221 -6.64 -15.42 17.35
C GLU A 221 -6.56 -15.34 18.90
N MET A 222 -6.05 -16.37 19.54
CA MET A 222 -5.80 -16.34 20.99
C MET A 222 -4.62 -15.44 21.35
N LEU A 223 -3.55 -15.51 20.56
CA LEU A 223 -2.33 -14.75 20.83
C LEU A 223 -2.54 -13.25 20.59
N ARG A 224 -3.25 -12.86 19.53
CA ARG A 224 -3.50 -11.43 19.26
C ARG A 224 -4.21 -10.70 20.41
N LYS A 225 -4.98 -11.42 21.25
CA LYS A 225 -5.63 -10.84 22.42
C LYS A 225 -4.66 -10.43 23.53
N LYS A 226 -3.44 -11.01 23.54
CA LYS A 226 -2.37 -10.64 24.47
C LYS A 226 -1.54 -9.45 23.96
N ILE A 227 -1.83 -8.93 22.76
CA ILE A 227 -1.06 -7.85 22.16
C ILE A 227 -1.63 -6.50 22.58
N THR A 228 -0.75 -5.62 23.06
CA THR A 228 -1.03 -4.22 23.36
C THR A 228 -0.25 -3.35 22.38
N VAL A 229 -0.96 -2.45 21.69
CA VAL A 229 -0.37 -1.48 20.76
C VAL A 229 -0.34 -0.12 21.45
N VAL A 230 0.84 0.50 21.45
CA VAL A 230 1.06 1.82 22.05
C VAL A 230 1.75 2.75 21.07
N GLU A 231 1.41 4.03 21.11
CA GLU A 231 2.12 5.04 20.34
C GLU A 231 3.51 5.30 20.94
N ASN A 232 4.51 5.34 20.06
CA ASN A 232 5.80 5.92 20.37
C ASN A 232 5.89 7.29 19.67
N PRO A 233 5.88 8.42 20.42
CA PRO A 233 5.87 9.77 19.82
C PRO A 233 7.06 10.03 18.89
N ASN A 234 8.23 9.45 19.19
CA ASN A 234 9.39 9.59 18.31
C ASN A 234 9.18 8.89 16.96
N PHE A 235 8.51 7.73 16.95
CA PHE A 235 8.17 7.04 15.69
C PHE A 235 7.13 7.83 14.89
N THR A 236 6.18 8.48 15.54
CA THR A 236 5.23 9.38 14.89
C THR A 236 5.93 10.59 14.29
N GLU A 237 6.85 11.23 15.02
CA GLU A 237 7.63 12.36 14.53
C GLU A 237 8.46 11.98 13.30
N THR A 238 9.26 10.91 13.38
CA THR A 238 10.14 10.48 12.28
C THR A 238 9.38 9.94 11.06
N TYR A 239 8.15 9.45 11.25
CA TYR A 239 7.25 9.09 10.15
C TYR A 239 6.88 10.31 9.28
N TYR A 240 6.64 11.47 9.90
CA TYR A 240 6.27 12.68 9.19
C TYR A 240 7.47 13.50 8.69
N GLU A 241 8.67 13.28 9.21
CA GLU A 241 9.88 13.93 8.72
C GLU A 241 10.17 13.52 7.28
N PHE A 242 10.28 14.53 6.39
CA PHE A 242 10.43 14.30 4.95
C PHE A 242 11.65 13.45 4.58
N ASP A 243 12.78 13.68 5.24
CA ASP A 243 14.05 13.00 4.95
C ASP A 243 14.18 11.63 5.62
N LYS A 244 13.36 11.35 6.63
CA LYS A 244 13.35 10.06 7.34
C LYS A 244 12.29 9.12 6.80
N ARG A 245 11.02 9.54 6.86
CA ARG A 245 9.88 8.70 6.44
C ARG A 245 9.92 7.30 7.05
N GLU A 246 10.33 7.22 8.33
CA GLU A 246 10.41 5.95 9.04
C GLU A 246 9.03 5.28 9.15
N ILE A 247 9.01 3.96 9.03
CA ILE A 247 7.85 3.13 9.36
C ILE A 247 8.27 2.26 10.53
N ALA A 248 8.62 2.94 11.62
CA ALA A 248 9.26 2.32 12.76
C ALA A 248 8.27 1.55 13.63
N ASN A 249 8.66 0.35 14.02
CA ASN A 249 7.97 -0.46 15.01
C ASN A 249 8.98 -1.12 15.95
N SER A 250 8.59 -1.30 17.22
CA SER A 250 9.34 -2.10 18.19
C SER A 250 8.44 -3.13 18.82
N ILE A 251 8.98 -4.31 19.12
CA ILE A 251 8.24 -5.38 19.82
C ILE A 251 9.07 -5.89 20.98
N TYR A 252 8.42 -6.15 22.11
CA TYR A 252 8.99 -6.86 23.25
C TYR A 252 7.92 -7.67 23.99
N LEU A 253 8.35 -8.67 24.74
CA LEU A 253 7.51 -9.55 25.55
C LEU A 253 7.61 -9.16 27.02
N ASN A 254 6.48 -9.14 27.74
CA ASN A 254 6.41 -9.12 29.18
C ASN A 254 6.09 -10.54 29.69
N PHE A 255 6.89 -11.08 30.59
CA PHE A 255 6.69 -12.42 31.14
C PHE A 255 5.93 -12.40 32.47
N GLU A 256 5.37 -13.56 32.86
CA GLU A 256 4.59 -13.72 34.12
C GLU A 256 5.43 -13.41 35.38
N ASP A 257 6.74 -13.65 35.35
CA ASP A 257 7.66 -13.36 36.44
C ASP A 257 8.07 -11.88 36.54
N GLY A 258 7.56 -11.02 35.66
CA GLY A 258 7.87 -9.61 35.58
C GLY A 258 9.10 -9.25 34.77
N SER A 259 9.85 -10.23 34.26
CA SER A 259 10.96 -9.99 33.32
C SER A 259 10.45 -9.61 31.93
N LYS A 260 11.35 -9.14 31.06
CA LYS A 260 11.06 -8.74 29.68
C LYS A 260 12.07 -9.36 28.73
N SER A 261 11.64 -9.60 27.49
CA SER A 261 12.55 -9.92 26.40
C SER A 261 13.40 -8.72 25.98
N GLU A 262 14.35 -8.95 25.11
CA GLU A 262 14.96 -7.88 24.32
C GLU A 262 13.88 -7.13 23.53
N LYS A 263 14.04 -5.79 23.37
CA LYS A 263 13.20 -4.96 22.52
C LYS A 263 13.80 -4.94 21.11
N ILE A 264 13.14 -5.58 20.16
CA ILE A 264 13.52 -5.55 18.75
C ILE A 264 12.89 -4.34 18.09
N THR A 265 13.71 -3.50 17.45
CA THR A 265 13.25 -2.29 16.74
C THR A 265 13.67 -2.34 15.28
N VAL A 266 12.71 -2.21 14.39
CA VAL A 266 12.92 -2.04 12.95
C VAL A 266 12.39 -0.69 12.51
N ARG A 267 13.27 0.21 12.05
CA ARG A 267 12.90 1.57 11.64
C ARG A 267 12.44 1.65 10.18
N TYR A 268 13.13 0.93 9.33
CA TYR A 268 12.84 0.88 7.89
C TYR A 268 12.58 -0.58 7.49
N PRO A 269 11.37 -0.93 7.02
CA PRO A 269 11.12 -2.29 6.54
C PRO A 269 11.92 -2.57 5.27
N ILE A 270 12.20 -3.84 4.99
CA ILE A 270 12.78 -4.25 3.72
C ILE A 270 11.88 -3.79 2.57
N GLY A 271 12.48 -3.11 1.58
CA GLY A 271 11.76 -2.46 0.48
C GLY A 271 11.54 -0.96 0.64
N HIS A 272 11.91 -0.40 1.80
CA HIS A 272 12.04 1.04 1.96
C HIS A 272 13.23 1.58 1.13
N PRO A 273 13.20 2.82 0.58
CA PRO A 273 14.32 3.38 -0.19
C PRO A 273 15.68 3.29 0.51
N LYS A 274 15.71 3.43 1.84
CA LYS A 274 16.96 3.32 2.63
C LYS A 274 17.49 1.89 2.82
N ARG A 275 16.74 0.87 2.36
CA ARG A 275 17.13 -0.56 2.38
C ARG A 275 16.96 -1.21 1.01
N ARG A 276 17.15 -0.44 -0.06
CA ARG A 276 16.96 -0.86 -1.44
C ARG A 276 17.91 -2.01 -1.82
N ASP A 277 19.17 -1.89 -1.43
CA ASP A 277 20.20 -2.88 -1.75
C ASP A 277 19.91 -4.26 -1.13
N GLU A 278 19.32 -4.28 0.08
CA GLU A 278 18.85 -5.52 0.71
C GLU A 278 17.61 -6.10 0.00
N ALA A 279 16.76 -5.24 -0.57
CA ALA A 279 15.50 -5.63 -1.16
C ALA A 279 15.65 -6.27 -2.55
N VAL A 280 16.58 -5.79 -3.38
CA VAL A 280 16.68 -6.19 -4.79
C VAL A 280 16.88 -7.70 -4.99
N PRO A 281 17.80 -8.39 -4.29
CA PRO A 281 17.93 -9.84 -4.41
C PRO A 281 16.65 -10.59 -4.03
N LEU A 282 15.99 -10.15 -2.96
CA LEU A 282 14.76 -10.76 -2.43
C LEU A 282 13.56 -10.55 -3.36
N ILE A 283 13.53 -9.46 -4.12
CA ILE A 283 12.50 -9.23 -5.15
C ILE A 283 12.63 -10.27 -6.26
N LYS A 284 13.85 -10.60 -6.69
CA LYS A 284 14.09 -11.66 -7.69
C LYS A 284 13.59 -13.01 -7.18
N GLU A 285 13.95 -13.39 -5.97
CA GLU A 285 13.50 -14.63 -5.34
C GLU A 285 11.96 -14.70 -5.27
N LYS A 286 11.33 -13.60 -4.83
CA LYS A 286 9.88 -13.48 -4.79
C LYS A 286 9.25 -13.60 -6.17
N PHE A 287 9.83 -12.96 -7.20
CA PHE A 287 9.36 -13.05 -8.57
C PHE A 287 9.36 -14.51 -9.06
N ILE A 288 10.50 -15.19 -8.93
CA ILE A 288 10.65 -16.60 -9.33
C ILE A 288 9.64 -17.49 -8.56
N LYS A 289 9.52 -17.31 -7.24
CA LYS A 289 8.55 -18.05 -6.41
C LYS A 289 7.10 -17.82 -6.87
N ASN A 290 6.71 -16.57 -7.13
CA ASN A 290 5.32 -16.24 -7.50
C ASN A 290 4.96 -16.70 -8.92
N THR A 291 5.92 -16.82 -9.80
CA THR A 291 5.73 -17.23 -11.20
C THR A 291 5.85 -18.74 -11.40
N SER A 292 6.34 -19.49 -10.39
CA SER A 292 6.60 -20.94 -10.49
C SER A 292 5.38 -21.82 -10.81
N ASN A 293 4.17 -21.31 -10.59
CA ASN A 293 2.93 -22.03 -10.96
C ASN A 293 2.54 -21.84 -12.44
N HIS A 294 3.22 -20.93 -13.17
CA HIS A 294 2.89 -20.56 -14.54
C HIS A 294 4.07 -20.77 -15.50
N PHE A 295 5.30 -20.63 -15.02
CA PHE A 295 6.52 -20.70 -15.83
C PHE A 295 7.53 -21.63 -15.19
N GLU A 296 8.24 -22.39 -16.04
CA GLU A 296 9.42 -23.10 -15.61
C GLU A 296 10.52 -22.12 -15.15
N PRO A 297 11.40 -22.51 -14.21
CA PRO A 297 12.40 -21.58 -13.63
C PRO A 297 13.29 -20.91 -14.65
N GLU A 298 13.64 -21.59 -15.74
CA GLU A 298 14.46 -21.03 -16.82
C GLU A 298 13.70 -19.91 -17.54
N HIS A 299 12.43 -20.11 -17.84
CA HIS A 299 11.61 -19.11 -18.51
C HIS A 299 11.35 -17.91 -17.59
N ALA A 300 11.05 -18.12 -16.30
CA ALA A 300 10.91 -17.04 -15.32
C ALA A 300 12.19 -16.20 -15.21
N ASN A 301 13.38 -16.81 -15.23
CA ASN A 301 14.63 -16.06 -15.26
C ASN A 301 14.82 -15.28 -16.56
N LYS A 302 14.40 -15.82 -17.72
CA LYS A 302 14.43 -15.10 -19.00
C LYS A 302 13.55 -13.85 -18.96
N ILE A 303 12.33 -13.95 -18.42
CA ILE A 303 11.44 -12.80 -18.21
C ILE A 303 12.11 -11.78 -17.29
N TRP A 304 12.64 -12.21 -16.14
CA TRP A 304 13.32 -11.33 -15.19
C TRP A 304 14.46 -10.56 -15.85
N ASN A 305 15.33 -11.24 -16.57
CA ASN A 305 16.46 -10.59 -17.23
C ASN A 305 15.98 -9.59 -18.30
N ALA A 306 14.98 -9.96 -19.10
CA ALA A 306 14.41 -9.07 -20.11
C ALA A 306 13.81 -7.79 -19.51
N ILE A 307 13.26 -7.85 -18.29
CA ILE A 307 12.74 -6.67 -17.58
C ILE A 307 13.88 -5.81 -17.02
N ILE A 308 14.91 -6.44 -16.44
CA ILE A 308 16.03 -5.70 -15.83
C ILE A 308 16.91 -5.03 -16.89
N ASP A 309 17.08 -5.69 -18.03
CA ASP A 309 17.94 -5.21 -19.14
C ASP A 309 17.18 -4.27 -20.11
N LEU A 310 15.90 -3.94 -19.83
CA LEU A 310 15.08 -3.10 -20.70
C LEU A 310 15.60 -1.65 -20.72
N GLU A 311 15.96 -1.15 -21.91
CA GLU A 311 16.37 0.22 -22.15
C GLU A 311 15.26 1.05 -22.80
N MET A 312 15.38 2.38 -22.76
CA MET A 312 14.32 3.31 -23.24
C MET A 312 13.99 3.13 -24.73
N ASP A 313 14.95 2.72 -25.53
CA ASP A 313 14.81 2.56 -26.98
C ASP A 313 14.46 1.11 -27.40
N ASP A 314 14.24 0.21 -26.41
CA ASP A 314 13.92 -1.17 -26.71
C ASP A 314 12.50 -1.33 -27.25
N ASP A 315 12.35 -2.28 -28.18
CA ASP A 315 11.03 -2.71 -28.65
C ASP A 315 10.31 -3.52 -27.54
N PHE A 316 9.37 -2.89 -26.89
CA PHE A 316 8.58 -3.50 -25.81
C PHE A 316 7.82 -4.77 -26.24
N ASN A 317 7.54 -4.95 -27.54
CA ASN A 317 6.92 -6.17 -28.06
C ASN A 317 7.80 -7.41 -27.83
N LYS A 318 9.13 -7.26 -27.76
CA LYS A 318 10.02 -8.37 -27.42
C LYS A 318 9.75 -8.91 -26.03
N LEU A 319 9.54 -8.03 -25.04
CA LEU A 319 9.16 -8.44 -23.69
C LEU A 319 7.78 -9.13 -23.68
N ILE A 320 6.80 -8.57 -24.40
CA ILE A 320 5.45 -9.15 -24.51
C ILE A 320 5.52 -10.56 -25.13
N ASN A 321 6.31 -10.74 -26.18
CA ASN A 321 6.47 -12.06 -26.81
C ASN A 321 7.10 -13.08 -25.82
N ILE A 322 8.10 -12.68 -25.04
CA ILE A 322 8.69 -13.54 -24.00
C ILE A 322 7.64 -13.95 -22.96
N LEU A 323 6.72 -13.06 -22.59
CA LEU A 323 5.64 -13.34 -21.63
C LEU A 323 4.57 -14.30 -22.21
N ILE A 324 4.33 -14.26 -23.51
CA ILE A 324 3.30 -15.07 -24.19
C ILE A 324 3.84 -16.46 -24.56
N ASP A 325 5.11 -16.57 -24.95
CA ASP A 325 5.75 -17.80 -25.46
C ASP A 325 6.09 -18.83 -24.36
N GLY A 326 5.75 -18.57 -23.11
CA GLY A 326 5.93 -19.48 -21.96
C GLY A 326 4.63 -20.03 -21.45
#